data_b9e3e906bcd5b99506dc00d734732f35
#
_entry.id   b9e3e906bcd5b99506dc00d734732f35
#
_cell.length_a   1.000
_cell.length_b   1.000
_cell.length_c   1.000
_cell.angle_alpha   90.00
_cell.angle_beta   90.00
_cell.angle_gamma   90.00
#
_symmetry.space_group_name_H-M   'P 1'
#
loop_
_entity.id
_entity.type
_entity.pdbx_description
1 polymer ?
#
loop_
_entity_poly.entity_id
_entity_poly.type
_entity_poly.pdbx_seq_one_letter_code
_entity_poly.pdbx_strand_id
1 'polypeptide(L)'
;MEARAQARYVRITPRKARRVVDLIRGMPADQAQAALAFAPQAASDPIGKVLASAIANAEQARLDASSLVVSRAWVDEGPTAKRFRPRAQGRGYRINKRSSHITVVVSDERSDRRAGQRERTR
;
A
#
# COMPACT_ATOMS: atom_id res chain seq x y z
N MET A 1 -8.41 1.04 -17.90
CA MET A 1 -8.77 2.12 -16.95
C MET A 1 -8.33 1.75 -15.55
N GLU A 2 -7.88 2.73 -14.82
CA GLU A 2 -7.32 2.54 -13.49
C GLU A 2 -7.99 3.47 -12.48
N ALA A 3 -8.04 3.04 -11.24
CA ALA A 3 -8.42 3.87 -10.12
C ALA A 3 -7.35 3.75 -9.04
N ARG A 4 -7.09 4.82 -8.33
CA ARG A 4 -6.06 4.80 -7.30
C ARG A 4 -6.56 5.42 -6.01
N ALA A 5 -5.96 5.04 -4.92
CA ALA A 5 -6.13 5.65 -3.62
C ALA A 5 -4.79 5.80 -2.94
N GLN A 6 -4.67 6.80 -2.10
CA GLN A 6 -3.44 7.09 -1.39
C GLN A 6 -3.77 7.46 0.06
N ALA A 7 -3.01 6.90 1.00
CA ALA A 7 -3.02 7.34 2.38
C ALA A 7 -1.68 8.01 2.68
N ARG A 8 -1.73 9.26 3.14
CA ARG A 8 -0.54 10.03 3.50
C ARG A 8 -0.35 10.02 5.01
N TYR A 9 0.88 10.14 5.44
CA TYR A 9 1.27 10.28 6.84
C TYR A 9 0.82 9.12 7.71
N VAL A 10 0.89 7.92 7.16
CA VAL A 10 0.58 6.70 7.92
C VAL A 10 1.76 6.41 8.86
N ARG A 11 1.47 6.19 10.13
CA ARG A 11 2.50 5.97 11.16
C ARG A 11 3.03 4.53 11.14
N ILE A 12 3.64 4.17 10.03
CA ILE A 12 4.27 2.87 9.85
C ILE A 12 5.57 3.13 9.10
N THR A 13 6.62 2.41 9.47
CA THR A 13 7.88 2.55 8.74
C THR A 13 7.70 2.04 7.31
N PRO A 14 8.29 2.71 6.31
CA PRO A 14 8.16 2.28 4.92
C PRO A 14 8.57 0.82 4.70
N ARG A 15 9.58 0.36 5.40
CA ARG A 15 10.07 -1.01 5.29
C ARG A 15 8.99 -2.04 5.66
N LYS A 16 8.29 -1.82 6.77
CA LYS A 16 7.20 -2.71 7.21
C LYS A 16 6.01 -2.65 6.27
N ALA A 17 5.67 -1.44 5.80
CA ALA A 17 4.58 -1.26 4.86
C ALA A 17 4.88 -1.95 3.52
N ARG A 18 6.11 -1.87 3.03
CA ARG A 18 6.52 -2.51 1.77
C ARG A 18 6.39 -4.02 1.81
N ARG A 19 6.65 -4.65 2.94
CA ARG A 19 6.46 -6.09 3.10
C ARG A 19 5.02 -6.51 2.76
N VAL A 20 4.07 -5.76 3.28
CA VAL A 20 2.65 -6.07 3.08
C VAL A 20 2.21 -5.70 1.67
N VAL A 21 2.65 -4.55 1.15
CA VAL A 21 2.33 -4.11 -0.20
C VAL A 21 2.84 -5.09 -1.24
N ASP A 22 4.03 -5.65 -1.04
CA ASP A 22 4.60 -6.64 -1.97
C ASP A 22 3.76 -7.91 -2.04
N LEU A 23 3.07 -8.28 -0.96
CA LEU A 23 2.19 -9.46 -0.94
C LEU A 23 0.97 -9.30 -1.85
N ILE A 24 0.41 -8.10 -1.93
CA ILE A 24 -0.84 -7.87 -2.67
C ILE A 24 -0.64 -7.44 -4.12
N ARG A 25 0.58 -7.08 -4.49
CA ARG A 25 0.86 -6.61 -5.85
C ARG A 25 0.61 -7.71 -6.86
N GLY A 26 -0.25 -7.44 -7.85
CA GLY A 26 -0.61 -8.40 -8.89
C GLY A 26 -1.75 -9.33 -8.53
N MET A 27 -2.29 -9.27 -7.32
CA MET A 27 -3.44 -10.09 -6.91
C MET A 27 -4.75 -9.50 -7.40
N PRO A 28 -5.76 -10.36 -7.67
CA PRO A 28 -7.13 -9.86 -7.79
C PRO A 28 -7.54 -9.09 -6.52
N ALA A 29 -8.32 -8.03 -6.69
CA ALA A 29 -8.63 -7.13 -5.58
C ALA A 29 -9.32 -7.82 -4.41
N ASP A 30 -10.25 -8.72 -4.68
CA ASP A 30 -10.96 -9.48 -3.64
C ASP A 30 -10.01 -10.40 -2.87
N GLN A 31 -9.10 -11.06 -3.56
CA GLN A 31 -8.08 -11.89 -2.90
C GLN A 31 -7.11 -11.06 -2.08
N ALA A 32 -6.75 -9.87 -2.58
CA ALA A 32 -5.89 -8.96 -1.85
C ALA A 32 -6.57 -8.48 -0.55
N GLN A 33 -7.86 -8.17 -0.60
CA GLN A 33 -8.62 -7.80 0.60
C GLN A 33 -8.64 -8.94 1.63
N ALA A 34 -8.88 -10.16 1.18
CA ALA A 34 -8.89 -11.32 2.06
C ALA A 34 -7.50 -11.56 2.68
N ALA A 35 -6.44 -11.45 1.88
CA ALA A 35 -5.09 -11.63 2.35
C ALA A 35 -4.73 -10.60 3.43
N LEU A 36 -5.14 -9.34 3.24
CA LEU A 36 -4.88 -8.28 4.22
C LEU A 36 -5.69 -8.46 5.50
N ALA A 37 -6.94 -8.96 5.38
CA ALA A 37 -7.79 -9.20 6.55
C ALA A 37 -7.21 -10.27 7.47
N PHE A 38 -6.51 -11.26 6.93
CA PHE A 38 -5.93 -12.35 7.69
C PHE A 38 -4.44 -12.20 7.97
N ALA A 39 -3.81 -11.16 7.44
CA ALA A 39 -2.39 -10.94 7.66
C ALA A 39 -2.11 -10.49 9.09
N PRO A 40 -1.10 -11.08 9.77
CA PRO A 40 -0.81 -10.73 11.16
C PRO A 40 -0.11 -9.39 11.35
N GLN A 41 0.41 -8.80 10.28
CA GLN A 41 1.16 -7.55 10.35
C GLN A 41 0.24 -6.36 10.65
N ALA A 42 0.68 -5.49 11.55
CA ALA A 42 -0.07 -4.27 11.89
C ALA A 42 -0.26 -3.34 10.68
N ALA A 43 0.66 -3.38 9.72
CA ALA A 43 0.58 -2.58 8.50
C ALA A 43 -0.60 -2.99 7.60
N SER A 44 -1.15 -4.20 7.78
CA SER A 44 -2.25 -4.69 6.94
C SER A 44 -3.51 -3.84 7.06
N ASP A 45 -3.81 -3.33 8.25
CA ASP A 45 -5.02 -2.52 8.46
C ASP A 45 -5.04 -1.24 7.63
N PRO A 46 -4.04 -0.35 7.71
CA PRO A 46 -4.03 0.86 6.89
C PRO A 46 -3.94 0.56 5.39
N ILE A 47 -3.18 -0.46 4.99
CA ILE A 47 -3.08 -0.86 3.59
C ILE A 47 -4.42 -1.41 3.10
N GLY A 48 -5.12 -2.19 3.93
CA GLY A 48 -6.46 -2.67 3.62
C GLY A 48 -7.45 -1.54 3.40
N LYS A 49 -7.37 -0.48 4.20
CA LYS A 49 -8.21 0.71 4.03
C LYS A 49 -7.92 1.43 2.71
N VAL A 50 -6.65 1.56 2.34
CA VAL A 50 -6.27 2.17 1.06
C VAL A 50 -6.79 1.33 -0.11
N LEU A 51 -6.65 0.02 -0.03
CA LEU A 51 -7.18 -0.89 -1.05
C LEU A 51 -8.70 -0.78 -1.17
N ALA A 52 -9.42 -0.74 -0.05
CA ALA A 52 -10.87 -0.55 -0.05
C ALA A 52 -11.27 0.78 -0.71
N SER A 53 -10.52 1.85 -0.43
CA SER A 53 -10.73 3.15 -1.07
C SER A 53 -10.49 3.09 -2.57
N ALA A 54 -9.44 2.40 -3.01
CA ALA A 54 -9.16 2.23 -4.44
C ALA A 54 -10.27 1.47 -5.14
N ILE A 55 -10.80 0.42 -4.52
CA ILE A 55 -11.91 -0.35 -5.05
C ILE A 55 -13.17 0.52 -5.14
N ALA A 56 -13.46 1.30 -4.10
CA ALA A 56 -14.61 2.21 -4.10
C ALA A 56 -14.48 3.26 -5.20
N ASN A 57 -13.29 3.82 -5.40
CA ASN A 57 -13.02 4.76 -6.48
C ASN A 57 -13.23 4.11 -7.85
N ALA A 58 -12.82 2.85 -8.00
CA ALA A 58 -13.02 2.10 -9.23
C ALA A 58 -14.51 1.87 -9.51
N GLU A 59 -15.29 1.55 -8.49
CA GLU A 59 -16.73 1.37 -8.62
C GLU A 59 -17.43 2.68 -9.04
N GLN A 60 -17.02 3.80 -8.46
CA GLN A 60 -17.53 5.11 -8.86
C GLN A 60 -17.19 5.47 -10.30
N ALA A 61 -16.04 5.06 -10.77
CA ALA A 61 -15.61 5.26 -12.15
C ALA A 61 -16.20 4.22 -13.11
N ARG A 62 -17.07 3.33 -12.62
CA ARG A 62 -17.75 2.28 -13.37
C ARG A 62 -16.83 1.24 -13.97
N LEU A 63 -15.71 0.96 -13.28
CA LEU A 63 -14.87 -0.15 -13.63
C LEU A 63 -15.52 -1.47 -13.20
N ASP A 64 -15.19 -2.54 -13.91
CA ASP A 64 -15.75 -3.86 -13.60
C ASP A 64 -15.16 -4.41 -12.30
N ALA A 65 -15.96 -4.42 -11.23
CA ALA A 65 -15.53 -4.86 -9.92
C ALA A 65 -15.08 -6.31 -9.88
N SER A 66 -15.64 -7.17 -10.75
CA SER A 66 -15.31 -8.59 -10.78
C SER A 66 -13.94 -8.87 -11.38
N SER A 67 -13.38 -7.94 -12.14
CA SER A 67 -12.08 -8.11 -12.81
C SER A 67 -11.00 -7.18 -12.28
N LEU A 68 -11.23 -6.50 -11.16
CA LEU A 68 -10.23 -5.61 -10.56
C LEU A 68 -9.02 -6.38 -10.06
N VAL A 69 -7.84 -5.85 -10.39
CA VAL A 69 -6.55 -6.39 -9.99
C VAL A 69 -5.70 -5.26 -9.43
N VAL A 70 -4.93 -5.55 -8.40
CA VAL A 70 -3.95 -4.60 -7.89
C VAL A 70 -2.81 -4.52 -8.92
N SER A 71 -2.87 -3.55 -9.81
CA SER A 71 -1.90 -3.42 -10.89
C SER A 71 -0.59 -2.84 -10.41
N ARG A 72 -0.64 -1.85 -9.52
CA ARG A 72 0.53 -1.22 -8.94
C ARG A 72 0.24 -0.89 -7.48
N ALA A 73 1.26 -0.99 -6.67
CA ALA A 73 1.20 -0.56 -5.28
C ALA A 73 2.61 -0.23 -4.82
N TRP A 74 2.76 0.86 -4.10
CA TRP A 74 4.07 1.27 -3.60
C TRP A 74 3.95 2.07 -2.32
N VAL A 75 5.07 2.21 -1.65
CA VAL A 75 5.18 2.98 -0.42
C VAL A 75 6.29 4.00 -0.58
N ASP A 76 5.95 5.26 -0.37
CA ASP A 76 6.91 6.36 -0.36
C ASP A 76 7.23 6.76 1.07
N GLU A 77 8.44 7.23 1.30
CA GLU A 77 8.81 7.74 2.61
C GLU A 77 8.13 9.08 2.88
N GLY A 78 7.47 9.17 4.03
CA GLY A 78 6.93 10.42 4.52
C GLY A 78 7.92 11.13 5.44
N PRO A 79 7.51 12.28 6.00
CA PRO A 79 8.37 13.01 6.94
C PRO A 79 8.64 12.19 8.19
N THR A 80 9.85 12.30 8.71
CA THR A 80 10.25 11.64 9.94
C THR A 80 10.14 12.62 11.10
N ALA A 81 9.28 12.31 12.08
CA ALA A 81 9.21 13.10 13.29
C ALA A 81 10.34 12.68 14.22
N LYS A 82 11.21 13.63 14.53
CA LYS A 82 12.34 13.40 15.43
C LYS A 82 11.91 13.73 16.85
N ARG A 83 12.03 12.77 17.74
CA ARG A 83 11.76 12.94 19.16
C ARG A 83 13.03 12.72 19.96
N PHE A 84 13.12 13.38 21.10
CA PHE A 84 14.27 13.30 21.98
C PHE A 84 13.84 12.61 23.27
N ARG A 85 14.53 11.55 23.64
CA ARG A 85 14.25 10.85 24.89
C ARG A 85 15.48 10.95 25.79
N PRO A 86 15.41 11.67 26.92
CA PRO A 86 16.52 11.73 27.84
C PRO A 86 16.74 10.37 28.50
N ARG A 87 18.00 10.00 28.66
CA ARG A 87 18.38 8.81 29.40
C ARG A 87 19.29 9.20 30.57
N ALA A 88 19.55 8.24 31.46
CA ALA A 88 20.41 8.43 32.61
C ALA A 88 21.77 9.01 32.21
N GLN A 89 22.37 9.84 33.06
CA GLN A 89 23.66 10.51 32.86
C GLN A 89 23.62 11.61 31.79
N GLY A 90 22.48 12.24 31.56
CA GLY A 90 22.37 13.38 30.67
C GLY A 90 22.48 13.08 29.19
N ARG A 91 22.56 11.80 28.82
CA ARG A 91 22.56 11.42 27.40
C ARG A 91 21.15 11.36 26.86
N GLY A 92 20.93 11.96 25.69
CA GLY A 92 19.66 11.91 25.00
C GLY A 92 19.71 10.95 23.83
N TYR A 93 18.58 10.24 23.59
CA TYR A 93 18.40 9.41 22.40
C TYR A 93 17.48 10.09 21.43
N ARG A 94 17.90 10.09 20.17
CA ARG A 94 17.02 10.51 19.08
C ARG A 94 16.11 9.35 18.70
N ILE A 95 14.81 9.55 18.80
CA ILE A 95 13.80 8.59 18.33
C ILE A 95 13.23 9.11 17.04
N ASN A 96 13.38 8.35 15.97
CA ASN A 96 12.80 8.66 14.69
C ASN A 96 11.44 7.98 14.56
N LYS A 97 10.39 8.77 14.48
CA LYS A 97 9.04 8.27 14.17
C LYS A 97 8.80 8.47 12.68
N ARG A 98 9.02 7.43 11.92
CA ARG A 98 8.88 7.46 10.47
C ARG A 98 7.43 7.32 10.07
N SER A 99 7.08 7.94 8.96
CA SER A 99 5.76 7.81 8.35
C SER A 99 5.91 7.36 6.91
N SER A 100 4.81 6.93 6.33
CA SER A 100 4.77 6.42 4.97
C SER A 100 3.59 6.97 4.21
N HIS A 101 3.73 7.09 2.91
CA HIS A 101 2.64 7.37 1.98
C HIS A 101 2.39 6.10 1.18
N ILE A 102 1.20 5.54 1.30
CA ILE A 102 0.84 4.28 0.66
C ILE A 102 -0.07 4.57 -0.52
N THR A 103 0.28 4.08 -1.70
CA THR A 103 -0.53 4.23 -2.90
C THR A 103 -0.86 2.86 -3.47
N VAL A 104 -2.12 2.65 -3.79
CA VAL A 104 -2.62 1.43 -4.43
C VAL A 104 -3.38 1.82 -5.68
N VAL A 105 -3.05 1.18 -6.79
CA VAL A 105 -3.72 1.36 -8.08
C VAL A 105 -4.38 0.04 -8.46
N VAL A 106 -5.67 0.08 -8.73
CA VAL A 106 -6.41 -1.09 -9.22
C VAL A 106 -6.83 -0.85 -10.66
N SER A 107 -6.86 -1.91 -11.44
CA SER A 107 -7.19 -1.87 -12.86
C SER A 107 -8.16 -3.00 -13.17
N ASP A 108 -9.10 -2.75 -14.08
CA ASP A 108 -10.05 -3.75 -14.55
C ASP A 108 -9.61 -4.41 -15.84
N GLU A 109 -8.48 -4.01 -16.42
CA GLU A 109 -8.11 -4.41 -17.76
C GLU A 109 -7.17 -5.60 -17.80
N ARG A 110 -7.56 -6.63 -18.54
CA ARG A 110 -6.67 -7.73 -18.89
C ARG A 110 -5.50 -7.24 -19.74
N SER A 111 -5.69 -6.15 -20.47
CA SER A 111 -4.64 -5.56 -21.30
C SER A 111 -3.43 -5.11 -20.48
N ASP A 112 -3.65 -4.63 -19.27
CA ASP A 112 -2.56 -4.22 -18.38
C ASP A 112 -1.70 -5.42 -17.96
N ARG A 113 -2.32 -6.59 -17.77
CA ARG A 113 -1.59 -7.82 -17.49
C ARG A 113 -0.71 -8.22 -18.68
N ARG A 114 -1.26 -8.09 -19.90
CA ARG A 114 -0.52 -8.40 -21.13
C ARG A 114 0.65 -7.44 -21.34
N ALA A 115 0.44 -6.15 -21.07
CA ALA A 115 1.51 -5.17 -21.18
C ALA A 115 2.63 -5.48 -20.17
N GLY A 116 2.28 -5.83 -18.94
CA GLY A 116 3.25 -6.22 -17.93
C GLY A 116 4.03 -7.48 -18.31
N GLN A 117 3.36 -8.47 -18.93
CA GLN A 117 4.03 -9.67 -19.41
C GLN A 117 4.95 -9.38 -20.58
N ARG A 118 4.55 -8.51 -21.49
CA ARG A 118 5.40 -8.12 -22.63
C ARG A 118 6.68 -7.44 -22.17
N GLU A 119 6.60 -6.61 -21.16
CA GLU A 119 7.78 -5.96 -20.59
C GLU A 119 8.71 -6.97 -19.91
N ARG A 120 8.16 -8.04 -19.32
CA ARG A 120 8.96 -9.07 -18.68
C ARG A 120 9.66 -10.02 -19.65
N THR A 121 9.11 -10.17 -20.85
CA THR A 121 9.66 -11.10 -21.85
C THR A 121 10.67 -10.45 -22.80
N ARG A 122 10.91 -9.16 -22.65
CA ARG A 122 11.93 -8.45 -23.44
C ARG A 122 13.31 -8.51 -22.72
#